data_1645851b7f63b2daa31a609df61fa77a
#
_entry.id   1645851b7f63b2daa31a609df61fa77a
#
_cell.length_a   1.000
_cell.length_b   1.000
_cell.length_c   1.000
_cell.angle_alpha   90.00
_cell.angle_beta   90.00
_cell.angle_gamma   90.00
#
_symmetry.space_group_name_H-M   'P 1'
#
loop_
_entity.id
_entity.type
_entity.pdbx_description
1 polymer ?
#
loop_
_entity_poly.entity_id
_entity_poly.type
_entity_poly.pdbx_seq_one_letter_code
_entity_poly.pdbx_strand_id
1 'polypeptide(L)'
;MKINELFNVSGKVAIVTGGSRGIGEMISAGFLANGVKVYITARKEEPLVKKAEELSKKYNGICIPIACDLSSSVGIDYFVKRFGEKEKAVDFLINNAGAAWGESYDKFSEVGWDKVMDLNVKSLFFLTQKLTEMLKIRASRDDPSRVINIGSIDGLNVPAFETYSYSTSKAAVHHLTRVMAARLVKENILVNAIAPGPYPSQMLGSAVDHDYSETARKNPRKRVGLPEDIAGLVIFLCSQAGSYVVGETIASDGGIVKTAGHNLG
;
A
#
# COMPACT_ATOMS: atom_id res chain seq x y z
N MET A 1 29.21 -7.26 -0.92
CA MET A 1 27.83 -6.79 -0.77
C MET A 1 27.82 -5.28 -1.00
N LYS A 2 27.24 -4.85 -2.13
CA LYS A 2 27.17 -3.42 -2.49
C LYS A 2 25.75 -2.93 -2.27
N ILE A 3 25.58 -1.74 -1.70
CA ILE A 3 24.26 -1.16 -1.41
C ILE A 3 23.40 -1.04 -2.65
N ASN A 4 23.99 -0.60 -3.78
CA ASN A 4 23.26 -0.45 -5.03
C ASN A 4 22.72 -1.77 -5.59
N GLU A 5 23.38 -2.90 -5.32
CA GLU A 5 22.89 -4.24 -5.68
C GLU A 5 21.81 -4.71 -4.72
N LEU A 6 22.01 -4.46 -3.42
CA LEU A 6 21.16 -4.93 -2.35
C LEU A 6 19.75 -4.30 -2.40
N PHE A 7 19.66 -3.02 -2.76
CA PHE A 7 18.40 -2.27 -2.86
C PHE A 7 17.91 -2.10 -4.31
N ASN A 8 18.51 -2.81 -5.27
CA ASN A 8 18.11 -2.71 -6.67
C ASN A 8 16.72 -3.30 -6.91
N VAL A 9 15.86 -2.52 -7.52
CA VAL A 9 14.51 -2.91 -7.98
C VAL A 9 14.30 -2.62 -9.47
N SER A 10 15.34 -2.17 -10.17
CA SER A 10 15.24 -1.77 -11.58
C SER A 10 14.84 -2.94 -12.49
N GLY A 11 14.09 -2.64 -13.54
CA GLY A 11 13.61 -3.63 -14.51
C GLY A 11 12.44 -4.50 -14.04
N LYS A 12 11.95 -4.28 -12.83
CA LYS A 12 10.79 -4.97 -12.25
C LYS A 12 9.47 -4.35 -12.70
N VAL A 13 8.38 -5.12 -12.58
CA VAL A 13 7.00 -4.69 -12.85
C VAL A 13 6.23 -4.65 -11.54
N ALA A 14 5.65 -3.51 -11.25
CA ALA A 14 4.85 -3.29 -10.04
C ALA A 14 3.40 -2.91 -10.37
N ILE A 15 2.47 -3.40 -9.55
CA ILE A 15 1.09 -2.90 -9.46
C ILE A 15 0.97 -2.11 -8.15
N VAL A 16 0.49 -0.87 -8.22
CA VAL A 16 0.17 -0.03 -7.05
C VAL A 16 -1.30 0.34 -7.10
N THR A 17 -2.12 -0.31 -6.26
CA THR A 17 -3.54 0.01 -6.21
C THR A 17 -3.76 1.35 -5.50
N GLY A 18 -4.65 2.21 -6.05
CA GLY A 18 -4.79 3.58 -5.55
C GLY A 18 -3.52 4.44 -5.75
N GLY A 19 -2.72 4.14 -6.78
CA GLY A 19 -1.40 4.73 -7.02
C GLY A 19 -1.39 6.17 -7.54
N SER A 20 -2.55 6.81 -7.70
CA SER A 20 -2.65 8.15 -8.29
C SER A 20 -2.61 9.32 -7.30
N ARG A 21 -2.59 9.05 -5.99
CA ARG A 21 -2.58 10.08 -4.94
C ARG A 21 -2.07 9.55 -3.61
N GLY A 22 -1.68 10.46 -2.70
CA GLY A 22 -1.27 10.14 -1.33
C GLY A 22 -0.15 9.10 -1.26
N ILE A 23 -0.25 8.16 -0.34
CA ILE A 23 0.76 7.11 -0.13
C ILE A 23 1.01 6.29 -1.40
N GLY A 24 -0.05 5.94 -2.14
CA GLY A 24 0.10 5.20 -3.40
C GLY A 24 0.90 5.97 -4.46
N GLU A 25 0.69 7.27 -4.58
CA GLU A 25 1.49 8.13 -5.47
C GLU A 25 2.95 8.21 -5.02
N MET A 26 3.20 8.36 -3.71
CA MET A 26 4.56 8.39 -3.15
C MET A 26 5.32 7.08 -3.46
N ILE A 27 4.67 5.93 -3.30
CA ILE A 27 5.22 4.62 -3.63
C ILE A 27 5.48 4.49 -5.14
N SER A 28 4.51 4.89 -5.97
CA SER A 28 4.64 4.85 -7.44
C SER A 28 5.80 5.72 -7.91
N ALA A 29 5.96 6.92 -7.34
CA ALA A 29 7.06 7.83 -7.60
C ALA A 29 8.42 7.20 -7.23
N GLY A 30 8.52 6.60 -6.04
CA GLY A 30 9.72 5.90 -5.60
C GLY A 30 10.12 4.75 -6.52
N PHE A 31 9.16 3.95 -6.96
CA PHE A 31 9.42 2.88 -7.91
C PHE A 31 9.88 3.39 -9.28
N LEU A 32 9.18 4.37 -9.84
CA LEU A 32 9.54 4.95 -11.14
C LEU A 32 10.95 5.58 -11.12
N ALA A 33 11.28 6.30 -10.05
CA ALA A 33 12.61 6.90 -9.86
C ALA A 33 13.73 5.84 -9.81
N ASN A 34 13.40 4.58 -9.51
CA ASN A 34 14.34 3.46 -9.43
C ASN A 34 14.16 2.44 -10.57
N GLY A 35 13.57 2.86 -11.70
CA GLY A 35 13.52 2.05 -12.93
C GLY A 35 12.50 0.91 -12.91
N VAL A 36 11.52 0.93 -12.02
CA VAL A 36 10.40 -0.01 -12.01
C VAL A 36 9.31 0.45 -12.97
N LYS A 37 8.76 -0.45 -13.76
CA LYS A 37 7.56 -0.21 -14.56
C LYS A 37 6.33 -0.33 -13.64
N VAL A 38 5.52 0.72 -13.55
CA VAL A 38 4.44 0.82 -12.57
C VAL A 38 3.08 0.85 -13.24
N TYR A 39 2.18 -0.02 -12.80
CA TYR A 39 0.76 0.03 -13.11
C TYR A 39 0.00 0.63 -11.93
N ILE A 40 -0.74 1.72 -12.17
CA ILE A 40 -1.57 2.36 -11.14
C ILE A 40 -3.05 2.18 -11.44
N THR A 41 -3.87 2.09 -10.39
CA THR A 41 -5.32 1.98 -10.55
C THR A 41 -6.07 2.96 -9.66
N ALA A 42 -7.19 3.47 -10.16
CA ALA A 42 -8.20 4.24 -9.46
C ALA A 42 -9.53 4.14 -10.22
N ARG A 43 -10.64 4.62 -9.61
CA ARG A 43 -11.96 4.54 -10.23
C ARG A 43 -12.19 5.54 -11.36
N LYS A 44 -11.64 6.75 -11.24
CA LYS A 44 -11.84 7.84 -12.21
C LYS A 44 -10.71 7.81 -13.24
N GLU A 45 -11.08 7.58 -14.51
CA GLU A 45 -10.12 7.36 -15.60
C GLU A 45 -9.31 8.63 -15.92
N GLU A 46 -9.98 9.73 -16.21
CA GLU A 46 -9.31 10.97 -16.64
C GLU A 46 -8.22 11.47 -15.65
N PRO A 47 -8.50 11.63 -14.33
CA PRO A 47 -7.46 12.01 -13.38
C PRO A 47 -6.35 10.96 -13.24
N LEU A 48 -6.67 9.67 -13.43
CA LEU A 48 -5.70 8.58 -13.34
C LEU A 48 -4.72 8.63 -14.53
N VAL A 49 -5.23 8.82 -15.74
CA VAL A 49 -4.42 8.95 -16.98
C VAL A 49 -3.49 10.15 -16.86
N LYS A 50 -4.03 11.32 -16.52
CA LYS A 50 -3.23 12.54 -16.31
C LYS A 50 -2.10 12.34 -15.29
N LYS A 51 -2.40 11.68 -14.18
CA LYS A 51 -1.38 11.38 -13.15
C LYS A 51 -0.32 10.40 -13.66
N ALA A 52 -0.70 9.38 -14.41
CA ALA A 52 0.25 8.44 -15.00
C ALA A 52 1.22 9.11 -15.97
N GLU A 53 0.73 10.02 -16.80
CA GLU A 53 1.54 10.83 -17.72
C GLU A 53 2.50 11.77 -16.96
N GLU A 54 1.99 12.45 -15.93
CA GLU A 54 2.79 13.33 -15.05
C GLU A 54 3.96 12.57 -14.41
N LEU A 55 3.66 11.39 -13.80
CA LEU A 55 4.66 10.56 -13.16
C LEU A 55 5.67 10.00 -14.16
N SER A 56 5.20 9.53 -15.33
CA SER A 56 6.08 9.03 -16.39
C SER A 56 7.06 10.11 -16.85
N LYS A 57 6.57 11.32 -17.09
CA LYS A 57 7.40 12.46 -17.51
C LYS A 57 8.39 12.88 -16.42
N LYS A 58 7.91 13.00 -15.17
CA LYS A 58 8.73 13.49 -14.04
C LYS A 58 9.91 12.57 -13.74
N TYR A 59 9.71 11.25 -13.81
CA TYR A 59 10.72 10.26 -13.45
C TYR A 59 11.36 9.57 -14.65
N ASN A 60 11.04 9.99 -15.87
CA ASN A 60 11.50 9.35 -17.11
C ASN A 60 11.28 7.83 -17.07
N GLY A 61 10.11 7.42 -16.58
CA GLY A 61 9.74 6.02 -16.34
C GLY A 61 8.43 5.63 -17.04
N ILE A 62 8.01 4.38 -16.87
CA ILE A 62 6.80 3.84 -17.48
C ILE A 62 5.73 3.69 -16.39
N CYS A 63 4.74 4.58 -16.38
CA CYS A 63 3.56 4.51 -15.53
C CYS A 63 2.31 4.29 -16.37
N ILE A 64 1.59 3.20 -16.13
CA ILE A 64 0.43 2.78 -16.95
C ILE A 64 -0.83 2.80 -16.10
N PRO A 65 -1.87 3.56 -16.51
CA PRO A 65 -3.14 3.58 -15.80
C PRO A 65 -4.05 2.43 -16.21
N ILE A 66 -4.77 1.85 -15.25
CA ILE A 66 -5.91 0.95 -15.48
C ILE A 66 -7.05 1.40 -14.55
N ALA A 67 -8.06 2.05 -15.12
CA ALA A 67 -9.21 2.54 -14.35
C ALA A 67 -10.16 1.38 -14.03
N CYS A 68 -10.43 1.17 -12.73
CA CYS A 68 -11.36 0.13 -12.26
C CYS A 68 -11.83 0.40 -10.82
N ASP A 69 -12.95 -0.22 -10.45
CA ASP A 69 -13.41 -0.25 -9.05
C ASP A 69 -13.08 -1.60 -8.42
N LEU A 70 -12.01 -1.61 -7.62
CA LEU A 70 -11.55 -2.80 -6.93
C LEU A 70 -12.44 -3.24 -5.75
N SER A 71 -13.46 -2.47 -5.36
CA SER A 71 -14.40 -2.89 -4.30
C SER A 71 -15.33 -4.01 -4.75
N SER A 72 -15.39 -4.30 -6.07
CA SER A 72 -16.21 -5.35 -6.64
C SER A 72 -15.39 -6.45 -7.32
N SER A 73 -15.92 -7.67 -7.33
CA SER A 73 -15.30 -8.80 -8.06
C SER A 73 -15.20 -8.53 -9.56
N VAL A 74 -16.20 -7.89 -10.14
CA VAL A 74 -16.21 -7.50 -11.56
C VAL A 74 -15.06 -6.54 -11.88
N GLY A 75 -14.82 -5.55 -11.02
CA GLY A 75 -13.71 -4.60 -11.19
C GLY A 75 -12.34 -5.25 -11.02
N ILE A 76 -12.22 -6.22 -10.11
CA ILE A 76 -11.00 -7.00 -9.94
C ILE A 76 -10.74 -7.86 -11.18
N ASP A 77 -11.74 -8.56 -11.70
CA ASP A 77 -11.62 -9.39 -12.91
C ASP A 77 -11.25 -8.54 -14.13
N TYR A 78 -11.87 -7.39 -14.28
CA TYR A 78 -11.53 -6.43 -15.31
C TYR A 78 -10.05 -5.99 -15.21
N PHE A 79 -9.59 -5.62 -14.00
CA PHE A 79 -8.21 -5.23 -13.80
C PHE A 79 -7.23 -6.34 -14.17
N VAL A 80 -7.45 -7.56 -13.67
CA VAL A 80 -6.56 -8.71 -13.94
C VAL A 80 -6.50 -9.02 -15.43
N LYS A 81 -7.65 -8.99 -16.13
CA LYS A 81 -7.72 -9.16 -17.59
C LYS A 81 -6.90 -8.09 -18.32
N ARG A 82 -7.14 -6.80 -18.01
CA ARG A 82 -6.47 -5.67 -18.68
C ARG A 82 -4.96 -5.64 -18.41
N PHE A 83 -4.56 -6.04 -17.21
CA PHE A 83 -3.14 -6.19 -16.88
C PHE A 83 -2.52 -7.36 -17.64
N GLY A 84 -3.18 -8.51 -17.69
CA GLY A 84 -2.72 -9.71 -18.38
C GLY A 84 -2.61 -9.58 -19.93
N GLU A 85 -3.34 -8.63 -20.51
CA GLU A 85 -3.19 -8.27 -21.93
C GLU A 85 -1.84 -7.55 -22.21
N LYS A 86 -1.25 -6.92 -21.19
CA LYS A 86 -0.01 -6.12 -21.29
C LYS A 86 1.21 -6.82 -20.71
N GLU A 87 1.03 -7.60 -19.65
CA GLU A 87 2.09 -8.27 -18.91
C GLU A 87 1.80 -9.75 -18.69
N LYS A 88 2.85 -10.56 -18.74
CA LYS A 88 2.75 -11.99 -18.41
C LYS A 88 3.07 -12.27 -16.95
N ALA A 89 3.83 -11.39 -16.30
CA ALA A 89 4.28 -11.54 -14.93
C ALA A 89 4.25 -10.22 -14.18
N VAL A 90 4.15 -10.28 -12.87
CA VAL A 90 4.29 -9.15 -11.96
C VAL A 90 5.28 -9.50 -10.86
N ASP A 91 6.17 -8.58 -10.53
CA ASP A 91 7.18 -8.79 -9.49
C ASP A 91 6.70 -8.24 -8.13
N PHE A 92 6.01 -7.09 -8.14
CA PHE A 92 5.55 -6.42 -6.92
C PHE A 92 4.06 -6.07 -6.99
N LEU A 93 3.29 -6.48 -5.99
CA LEU A 93 1.90 -6.07 -5.79
C LEU A 93 1.80 -5.23 -4.53
N ILE A 94 1.44 -3.95 -4.66
CA ILE A 94 1.20 -3.04 -3.55
C ILE A 94 -0.30 -2.83 -3.40
N ASN A 95 -0.89 -3.48 -2.42
CA ASN A 95 -2.28 -3.34 -2.05
C ASN A 95 -2.44 -2.09 -1.17
N ASN A 96 -2.58 -0.93 -1.82
CA ASN A 96 -2.69 0.37 -1.16
C ASN A 96 -4.10 0.98 -1.26
N ALA A 97 -4.91 0.60 -2.24
CA ALA A 97 -6.27 1.11 -2.35
C ALA A 97 -7.05 0.92 -1.04
N GLY A 98 -7.70 1.98 -0.57
CA GLY A 98 -8.45 1.93 0.67
C GLY A 98 -9.42 3.09 0.81
N ALA A 99 -10.41 2.90 1.70
CA ALA A 99 -11.38 3.89 2.10
C ALA A 99 -11.42 3.98 3.63
N ALA A 100 -11.83 5.14 4.14
CA ALA A 100 -12.20 5.33 5.52
C ALA A 100 -13.65 5.80 5.60
N TRP A 101 -14.29 5.55 6.74
CA TRP A 101 -15.61 6.01 7.08
C TRP A 101 -15.66 6.36 8.54
N GLY A 102 -16.15 7.55 8.87
CA GLY A 102 -16.30 8.04 10.24
C GLY A 102 -17.75 8.40 10.50
N GLU A 103 -18.34 7.81 11.50
CA GLU A 103 -19.67 8.10 12.04
C GLU A 103 -19.66 7.79 13.53
N SER A 104 -20.54 8.46 14.30
CA SER A 104 -20.72 8.15 15.72
C SER A 104 -21.20 6.71 15.93
N TYR A 105 -20.81 6.10 17.04
CA TYR A 105 -21.14 4.73 17.38
C TYR A 105 -22.61 4.38 17.18
N ASP A 106 -23.51 5.21 17.75
CA ASP A 106 -24.96 4.95 17.73
C ASP A 106 -25.61 5.10 16.35
N LYS A 107 -24.90 5.66 15.37
CA LYS A 107 -25.42 5.93 14.02
C LYS A 107 -24.61 5.26 12.92
N PHE A 108 -23.63 4.42 13.30
CA PHE A 108 -22.71 3.84 12.32
C PHE A 108 -23.47 2.94 11.33
N SER A 109 -23.38 3.28 10.03
CA SER A 109 -24.17 2.64 8.98
C SER A 109 -23.53 1.38 8.44
N GLU A 110 -24.35 0.37 8.07
CA GLU A 110 -23.89 -0.83 7.35
C GLU A 110 -23.23 -0.46 6.01
N VAL A 111 -23.78 0.54 5.31
CA VAL A 111 -23.19 1.03 4.05
C VAL A 111 -21.77 1.53 4.23
N GLY A 112 -21.50 2.28 5.32
CA GLY A 112 -20.15 2.74 5.67
C GLY A 112 -19.24 1.59 6.03
N TRP A 113 -19.78 0.59 6.73
CA TRP A 113 -19.05 -0.63 7.09
C TRP A 113 -18.64 -1.42 5.86
N ASP A 114 -19.60 -1.79 5.01
CA ASP A 114 -19.38 -2.63 3.82
C ASP A 114 -18.43 -1.96 2.83
N LYS A 115 -18.61 -0.66 2.58
CA LYS A 115 -17.74 0.12 1.70
C LYS A 115 -16.26 0.03 2.10
N VAL A 116 -15.98 0.04 3.41
CA VAL A 116 -14.62 -0.04 3.92
C VAL A 116 -14.11 -1.48 3.86
N MET A 117 -14.90 -2.45 4.31
CA MET A 117 -14.50 -3.86 4.34
C MET A 117 -14.30 -4.43 2.93
N ASP A 118 -15.19 -4.11 1.99
CA ASP A 118 -15.07 -4.57 0.60
C ASP A 118 -13.79 -4.06 -0.06
N LEU A 119 -13.44 -2.77 0.14
CA LEU A 119 -12.25 -2.23 -0.50
C LEU A 119 -10.96 -2.55 0.27
N ASN A 120 -10.96 -2.48 1.61
CA ASN A 120 -9.71 -2.60 2.38
C ASN A 120 -9.28 -4.05 2.61
N VAL A 121 -10.23 -4.99 2.71
CA VAL A 121 -9.96 -6.38 3.09
C VAL A 121 -10.25 -7.33 1.94
N LYS A 122 -11.50 -7.35 1.47
CA LYS A 122 -11.96 -8.29 0.46
C LYS A 122 -11.23 -8.11 -0.87
N SER A 123 -11.11 -6.86 -1.33
CA SER A 123 -10.42 -6.58 -2.60
C SER A 123 -8.94 -6.97 -2.57
N LEU A 124 -8.26 -6.68 -1.46
CA LEU A 124 -6.86 -7.04 -1.24
C LEU A 124 -6.63 -8.55 -1.39
N PHE A 125 -7.48 -9.35 -0.73
CA PHE A 125 -7.38 -10.80 -0.78
C PHE A 125 -7.61 -11.33 -2.19
N PHE A 126 -8.76 -10.99 -2.81
CA PHE A 126 -9.12 -11.54 -4.11
C PHE A 126 -8.23 -11.05 -5.25
N LEU A 127 -7.76 -9.80 -5.21
CA LEU A 127 -6.79 -9.30 -6.19
C LEU A 127 -5.46 -10.09 -6.08
N THR A 128 -4.95 -10.29 -4.88
CA THR A 128 -3.73 -11.07 -4.67
C THR A 128 -3.92 -12.52 -5.12
N GLN A 129 -5.06 -13.15 -4.78
CA GLN A 129 -5.39 -14.50 -5.21
C GLN A 129 -5.38 -14.64 -6.74
N LYS A 130 -6.04 -13.73 -7.45
CA LYS A 130 -6.14 -13.78 -8.91
C LYS A 130 -4.81 -13.46 -9.61
N LEU A 131 -3.92 -12.71 -8.98
CA LEU A 131 -2.59 -12.40 -9.50
C LEU A 131 -1.51 -13.41 -9.08
N THR A 132 -1.83 -14.40 -8.23
CA THR A 132 -0.85 -15.35 -7.68
C THR A 132 -0.06 -16.06 -8.79
N GLU A 133 -0.72 -16.55 -9.83
CA GLU A 133 -0.02 -17.23 -10.93
C GLU A 133 0.94 -16.29 -11.67
N MET A 134 0.58 -15.02 -11.85
CA MET A 134 1.46 -14.04 -12.49
C MET A 134 2.63 -13.64 -11.58
N LEU A 135 2.44 -13.63 -10.27
CA LEU A 135 3.50 -13.41 -9.27
C LEU A 135 4.51 -14.56 -9.26
N LYS A 136 4.08 -15.80 -9.53
CA LYS A 136 4.94 -16.99 -9.55
C LYS A 136 5.87 -17.04 -10.75
N ILE A 137 5.51 -16.46 -11.90
CA ILE A 137 6.21 -16.67 -13.18
C ILE A 137 7.70 -16.34 -13.11
N ARG A 138 8.07 -15.26 -12.42
CA ARG A 138 9.48 -14.85 -12.27
C ARG A 138 10.03 -15.11 -10.87
N ALA A 139 9.16 -15.54 -9.94
CA ALA A 139 9.55 -15.75 -8.57
C ALA A 139 10.50 -16.95 -8.42
N SER A 140 11.59 -16.75 -7.71
CA SER A 140 12.53 -17.79 -7.36
C SER A 140 12.96 -17.64 -5.89
N ARG A 141 13.69 -18.60 -5.37
CA ARG A 141 14.28 -18.52 -4.03
C ARG A 141 15.17 -17.29 -3.85
N ASP A 142 15.96 -16.99 -4.88
CA ASP A 142 16.97 -15.92 -4.83
C ASP A 142 16.39 -14.55 -5.25
N ASP A 143 15.27 -14.56 -5.97
CA ASP A 143 14.56 -13.35 -6.41
C ASP A 143 13.04 -13.56 -6.28
N PRO A 144 12.50 -13.59 -5.05
CA PRO A 144 11.08 -13.82 -4.81
C PRO A 144 10.24 -12.60 -5.20
N SER A 145 8.99 -12.84 -5.61
CA SER A 145 8.00 -11.75 -5.78
C SER A 145 7.54 -11.21 -4.44
N ARG A 146 7.02 -9.99 -4.42
CA ARG A 146 6.63 -9.27 -3.21
C ARG A 146 5.16 -8.82 -3.25
N VAL A 147 4.46 -9.05 -2.15
CA VAL A 147 3.15 -8.46 -1.90
C VAL A 147 3.25 -7.59 -0.66
N ILE A 148 2.99 -6.29 -0.80
CA ILE A 148 3.01 -5.34 0.30
C ILE A 148 1.59 -4.82 0.53
N ASN A 149 1.05 -5.09 1.70
CA ASN A 149 -0.26 -4.64 2.11
C ASN A 149 -0.15 -3.34 2.91
N ILE A 150 -0.85 -2.29 2.50
CA ILE A 150 -0.85 -1.03 3.24
C ILE A 150 -1.95 -1.08 4.30
N GLY A 151 -1.51 -1.34 5.54
CA GLY A 151 -2.32 -1.28 6.75
C GLY A 151 -2.53 0.14 7.24
N SER A 152 -2.48 0.33 8.55
CA SER A 152 -2.47 1.61 9.27
C SER A 152 -2.04 1.37 10.72
N ILE A 153 -1.51 2.40 11.39
CA ILE A 153 -1.35 2.37 12.85
C ILE A 153 -2.68 2.22 13.58
N ASP A 154 -3.81 2.62 12.97
CA ASP A 154 -5.14 2.44 13.52
C ASP A 154 -5.59 0.95 13.58
N GLY A 155 -4.88 0.07 12.89
CA GLY A 155 -5.01 -1.38 13.05
C GLY A 155 -4.09 -1.98 14.13
N LEU A 156 -3.21 -1.17 14.72
CA LEU A 156 -2.28 -1.55 15.81
C LEU A 156 -2.68 -0.93 17.15
N ASN A 157 -3.29 0.25 17.11
CA ASN A 157 -3.75 1.02 18.27
C ASN A 157 -5.21 1.41 18.12
N VAL A 158 -5.80 1.87 19.20
CA VAL A 158 -7.13 2.51 19.19
C VAL A 158 -7.01 3.86 18.47
N PRO A 159 -7.82 4.13 17.42
CA PRO A 159 -7.78 5.38 16.68
C PRO A 159 -8.31 6.54 17.51
N ALA A 160 -7.88 7.77 17.15
CA ALA A 160 -8.40 8.99 17.78
C ALA A 160 -9.81 9.39 17.26
N PHE A 161 -10.25 8.80 16.15
CA PHE A 161 -11.52 9.10 15.51
C PHE A 161 -12.46 7.89 15.52
N GLU A 162 -13.76 8.14 15.46
CA GLU A 162 -14.79 7.09 15.39
C GLU A 162 -14.83 6.44 13.98
N THR A 163 -13.79 5.70 13.66
CA THR A 163 -13.57 5.02 12.38
C THR A 163 -13.58 3.50 12.55
N TYR A 164 -14.68 2.98 13.12
CA TYR A 164 -14.80 1.57 13.54
C TYR A 164 -14.47 0.57 12.43
N SER A 165 -15.12 0.70 11.26
CA SER A 165 -14.85 -0.18 10.11
C SER A 165 -13.44 -0.04 9.59
N TYR A 166 -12.88 1.18 9.59
CA TYR A 166 -11.51 1.42 9.11
C TYR A 166 -10.47 0.74 10.00
N SER A 167 -10.47 1.02 11.30
CA SER A 167 -9.51 0.43 12.24
C SER A 167 -9.60 -1.10 12.25
N THR A 168 -10.82 -1.64 12.27
CA THR A 168 -11.07 -3.09 12.17
C THR A 168 -10.53 -3.66 10.86
N SER A 169 -10.78 -2.99 9.72
CA SER A 169 -10.25 -3.44 8.42
C SER A 169 -8.74 -3.46 8.39
N LYS A 170 -8.08 -2.46 9.02
CA LYS A 170 -6.61 -2.39 9.05
C LYS A 170 -5.98 -3.43 9.97
N ALA A 171 -6.63 -3.75 11.09
CA ALA A 171 -6.25 -4.90 11.93
C ALA A 171 -6.42 -6.23 11.18
N ALA A 172 -7.51 -6.39 10.43
CA ALA A 172 -7.75 -7.54 9.57
C ALA A 172 -6.67 -7.69 8.49
N VAL A 173 -6.24 -6.59 7.85
CA VAL A 173 -5.14 -6.59 6.87
C VAL A 173 -3.84 -7.08 7.50
N HIS A 174 -3.50 -6.65 8.72
CA HIS A 174 -2.29 -7.10 9.41
C HIS A 174 -2.34 -8.61 9.71
N HIS A 175 -3.50 -9.13 10.14
CA HIS A 175 -3.64 -10.57 10.38
C HIS A 175 -3.64 -11.37 9.07
N LEU A 176 -4.38 -10.91 8.05
CA LEU A 176 -4.45 -11.55 6.74
C LEU A 176 -3.07 -11.61 6.07
N THR A 177 -2.23 -10.60 6.27
CA THR A 177 -0.83 -10.60 5.82
C THR A 177 -0.07 -11.81 6.32
N ARG A 178 -0.17 -12.14 7.62
CA ARG A 178 0.48 -13.33 8.21
C ARG A 178 -0.06 -14.62 7.62
N VAL A 179 -1.38 -14.73 7.47
CA VAL A 179 -2.03 -15.93 6.91
C VAL A 179 -1.61 -16.14 5.45
N MET A 180 -1.61 -15.07 4.65
CA MET A 180 -1.18 -15.13 3.25
C MET A 180 0.31 -15.43 3.13
N ALA A 181 1.15 -14.85 3.98
CA ALA A 181 2.59 -15.11 4.02
C ALA A 181 2.89 -16.59 4.27
N ALA A 182 2.23 -17.18 5.26
CA ALA A 182 2.40 -18.60 5.58
C ALA A 182 2.03 -19.54 4.39
N ARG A 183 1.04 -19.14 3.58
CA ARG A 183 0.63 -19.90 2.40
C ARG A 183 1.54 -19.65 1.19
N LEU A 184 1.91 -18.39 0.93
CA LEU A 184 2.53 -17.99 -0.33
C LEU A 184 4.06 -18.07 -0.32
N VAL A 185 4.70 -18.12 0.85
CA VAL A 185 6.17 -18.25 0.95
C VAL A 185 6.70 -19.50 0.25
N LYS A 186 5.93 -20.56 0.20
CA LYS A 186 6.27 -21.82 -0.50
C LYS A 186 6.30 -21.64 -2.05
N GLU A 187 5.67 -20.60 -2.54
CA GLU A 187 5.63 -20.22 -3.97
C GLU A 187 6.67 -19.13 -4.30
N ASN A 188 7.61 -18.87 -3.38
CA ASN A 188 8.56 -17.76 -3.46
C ASN A 188 7.88 -16.37 -3.59
N ILE A 189 6.74 -16.18 -2.93
CA ILE A 189 6.04 -14.91 -2.83
C ILE A 189 6.08 -14.47 -1.37
N LEU A 190 6.78 -13.36 -1.09
CA LEU A 190 6.89 -12.82 0.27
C LEU A 190 5.80 -11.77 0.49
N VAL A 191 5.00 -11.96 1.53
CA VAL A 191 3.90 -11.06 1.88
C VAL A 191 4.22 -10.35 3.17
N ASN A 192 4.20 -9.01 3.16
CA ASN A 192 4.41 -8.17 4.33
C ASN A 192 3.39 -7.02 4.35
N ALA A 193 3.25 -6.36 5.47
CA ALA A 193 2.45 -5.16 5.62
C ALA A 193 3.29 -3.97 6.09
N ILE A 194 2.87 -2.79 5.70
CA ILE A 194 3.32 -1.52 6.29
C ILE A 194 2.12 -0.92 7.00
N ALA A 195 2.32 -0.43 8.22
CA ALA A 195 1.34 0.34 8.98
C ALA A 195 1.77 1.82 9.02
N PRO A 196 1.33 2.65 8.05
CA PRO A 196 1.65 4.06 8.05
C PRO A 196 0.98 4.79 9.20
N GLY A 197 1.69 5.77 9.78
CA GLY A 197 1.12 6.83 10.58
C GLY A 197 0.62 7.99 9.70
N PRO A 198 0.67 9.23 10.20
CA PRO A 198 0.22 10.39 9.44
C PRO A 198 1.18 10.72 8.29
N TYR A 199 0.68 10.58 7.07
CA TYR A 199 1.30 11.03 5.81
C TYR A 199 0.39 12.02 5.11
N PRO A 200 0.91 13.02 4.38
CA PRO A 200 0.09 13.92 3.58
C PRO A 200 -0.71 13.12 2.55
N SER A 201 -2.03 13.14 2.70
CA SER A 201 -2.96 12.43 1.83
C SER A 201 -4.31 13.13 1.85
N GLN A 202 -5.15 12.88 0.86
CA GLN A 202 -6.50 13.43 0.87
C GLN A 202 -7.31 12.92 2.09
N MET A 203 -7.08 11.68 2.51
CA MET A 203 -7.76 11.08 3.66
C MET A 203 -7.43 11.82 4.96
N LEU A 204 -6.15 12.04 5.25
CA LEU A 204 -5.73 12.80 6.43
C LEU A 204 -6.06 14.29 6.27
N GLY A 205 -5.82 14.87 5.09
CA GLY A 205 -6.09 16.27 4.81
C GLY A 205 -7.55 16.64 5.07
N SER A 206 -8.49 15.81 4.63
CA SER A 206 -9.93 16.02 4.90
C SER A 206 -10.29 15.95 6.40
N ALA A 207 -9.49 15.25 7.21
CA ALA A 207 -9.72 15.14 8.66
C ALA A 207 -9.11 16.31 9.46
N VAL A 208 -8.15 17.04 8.87
CA VAL A 208 -7.38 18.12 9.54
C VAL A 208 -7.35 19.41 8.71
N ASP A 209 -8.35 19.64 7.84
CA ASP A 209 -8.46 20.82 6.95
C ASP A 209 -7.16 21.16 6.22
N HIS A 210 -6.39 20.15 5.83
CA HIS A 210 -5.08 20.23 5.19
C HIS A 210 -3.99 20.96 6.02
N ASP A 211 -4.24 21.24 7.30
CA ASP A 211 -3.22 21.71 8.24
C ASP A 211 -2.64 20.55 9.06
N TYR A 212 -1.44 20.15 8.73
CA TYR A 212 -0.71 19.06 9.40
C TYR A 212 0.11 19.53 10.62
N SER A 213 0.08 20.79 11.00
CA SER A 213 0.94 21.37 12.04
C SER A 213 0.71 20.74 13.41
N GLU A 214 -0.55 20.55 13.81
CA GLU A 214 -0.91 19.89 15.07
C GLU A 214 -0.55 18.40 15.05
N THR A 215 -0.83 17.72 13.95
CA THR A 215 -0.45 16.32 13.76
C THR A 215 1.07 16.14 13.86
N ALA A 216 1.83 17.02 13.22
CA ALA A 216 3.29 17.04 13.30
C ALA A 216 3.77 17.30 14.74
N ARG A 217 3.18 18.26 15.43
CA ARG A 217 3.54 18.61 16.82
C ARG A 217 3.34 17.45 17.79
N LYS A 218 2.25 16.67 17.62
CA LYS A 218 1.93 15.49 18.44
C LYS A 218 2.79 14.27 18.11
N ASN A 219 3.36 14.20 16.91
CA ASN A 219 4.21 13.08 16.51
C ASN A 219 5.52 13.11 17.28
N PRO A 220 6.05 11.98 17.78
CA PRO A 220 7.37 11.92 18.45
C PRO A 220 8.50 12.50 17.57
N ARG A 221 8.46 12.30 16.25
CA ARG A 221 9.43 12.86 15.30
C ARG A 221 9.18 14.33 14.94
N LYS A 222 8.13 14.97 15.50
CA LYS A 222 7.76 16.37 15.26
C LYS A 222 7.52 16.71 13.78
N ARG A 223 7.13 15.72 12.99
CA ARG A 223 6.74 15.87 11.59
C ARG A 223 5.77 14.77 11.16
N VAL A 224 5.09 14.97 10.07
CA VAL A 224 4.40 13.92 9.30
C VAL A 224 5.40 13.15 8.45
N GLY A 225 5.01 11.99 7.94
CA GLY A 225 5.81 11.20 7.01
C GLY A 225 6.04 11.91 5.68
N LEU A 226 7.20 11.68 5.07
CA LEU A 226 7.58 12.20 3.76
C LEU A 226 7.48 11.10 2.69
N PRO A 227 7.41 11.45 1.39
CA PRO A 227 7.42 10.46 0.31
C PRO A 227 8.58 9.47 0.41
N GLU A 228 9.76 9.94 0.79
CA GLU A 228 10.98 9.13 0.93
C GLU A 228 10.87 8.11 2.06
N ASP A 229 10.14 8.42 3.15
CA ASP A 229 9.97 7.50 4.28
C ASP A 229 9.20 6.24 3.86
N ILE A 230 8.11 6.40 3.11
CA ILE A 230 7.30 5.26 2.67
C ILE A 230 7.89 4.56 1.46
N ALA A 231 8.42 5.31 0.48
CA ALA A 231 9.05 4.75 -0.70
C ALA A 231 10.30 3.93 -0.34
N GLY A 232 11.15 4.45 0.55
CA GLY A 232 12.35 3.75 1.04
C GLY A 232 12.01 2.43 1.72
N LEU A 233 10.97 2.40 2.57
CA LEU A 233 10.54 1.18 3.24
C LEU A 233 9.96 0.16 2.25
N VAL A 234 9.17 0.60 1.26
CA VAL A 234 8.65 -0.29 0.22
C VAL A 234 9.79 -0.84 -0.65
N ILE A 235 10.76 -0.02 -1.05
CA ILE A 235 11.94 -0.47 -1.81
C ILE A 235 12.75 -1.48 -0.98
N PHE A 236 12.96 -1.23 0.31
CA PHE A 236 13.59 -2.20 1.20
C PHE A 236 12.89 -3.56 1.14
N LEU A 237 11.58 -3.60 1.38
CA LEU A 237 10.81 -4.83 1.39
C LEU A 237 10.72 -5.50 0.01
N CYS A 238 10.81 -4.74 -1.07
CA CYS A 238 10.74 -5.24 -2.45
C CYS A 238 12.10 -5.65 -3.03
N SER A 239 13.19 -5.27 -2.39
CA SER A 239 14.56 -5.57 -2.84
C SER A 239 15.15 -6.81 -2.16
N GLN A 240 16.40 -7.13 -2.51
CA GLN A 240 17.16 -8.20 -1.87
C GLN A 240 17.42 -7.94 -0.38
N ALA A 241 17.47 -6.66 0.02
CA ALA A 241 17.62 -6.26 1.43
C ALA A 241 16.50 -6.78 2.32
N GLY A 242 15.27 -6.89 1.79
CA GLY A 242 14.08 -7.38 2.48
C GLY A 242 13.79 -8.87 2.28
N SER A 243 14.67 -9.64 1.62
CA SER A 243 14.36 -11.02 1.19
C SER A 243 14.17 -12.02 2.34
N TYR A 244 14.53 -11.65 3.57
CA TYR A 244 14.35 -12.51 4.75
C TYR A 244 13.24 -12.00 5.69
N VAL A 245 12.46 -11.00 5.26
CA VAL A 245 11.31 -10.46 6.00
C VAL A 245 10.03 -11.03 5.42
N VAL A 246 9.28 -11.79 6.24
CA VAL A 246 8.07 -12.51 5.80
C VAL A 246 7.00 -12.46 6.88
N GLY A 247 5.80 -12.04 6.51
CA GLY A 247 4.63 -12.00 7.41
C GLY A 247 4.64 -10.85 8.40
N GLU A 248 5.57 -9.90 8.26
CA GLU A 248 5.73 -8.80 9.19
C GLU A 248 4.80 -7.62 8.88
N THR A 249 4.46 -6.87 9.93
CA THR A 249 3.83 -5.56 9.86
C THR A 249 4.77 -4.52 10.42
N ILE A 250 5.30 -3.66 9.56
CA ILE A 250 6.27 -2.62 9.94
C ILE A 250 5.56 -1.28 10.06
N ALA A 251 5.58 -0.69 11.27
CA ALA A 251 5.06 0.65 11.47
C ALA A 251 6.01 1.70 10.87
N SER A 252 5.45 2.61 10.05
CA SER A 252 6.13 3.79 9.51
C SER A 252 5.40 5.05 9.97
N ASP A 253 5.58 5.43 11.23
CA ASP A 253 4.69 6.31 11.96
C ASP A 253 5.41 7.40 12.79
N GLY A 254 6.73 7.46 12.73
CA GLY A 254 7.53 8.38 13.55
C GLY A 254 7.53 8.04 15.03
N GLY A 255 7.19 6.79 15.40
CA GLY A 255 7.23 6.28 16.76
C GLY A 255 5.88 6.33 17.50
N ILE A 256 4.78 6.71 16.86
CA ILE A 256 3.45 6.86 17.52
C ILE A 256 3.06 5.58 18.25
N VAL A 257 3.13 4.42 17.59
CA VAL A 257 2.68 3.14 18.18
C VAL A 257 3.56 2.70 19.35
N LYS A 258 4.86 2.98 19.30
CA LYS A 258 5.84 2.38 20.23
C LYS A 258 6.32 3.32 21.31
N THR A 259 6.29 4.63 21.07
CA THR A 259 6.95 5.59 21.96
C THR A 259 6.05 6.74 22.44
N ALA A 260 4.88 6.94 21.82
CA ALA A 260 3.96 7.98 22.28
C ALA A 260 3.44 7.67 23.70
N GLY A 261 3.40 8.69 24.54
CA GLY A 261 2.95 8.57 25.93
C GLY A 261 4.00 8.09 26.93
N HIS A 262 5.20 7.75 26.48
CA HIS A 262 6.32 7.44 27.37
C HIS A 262 7.21 8.68 27.58
N ASN A 263 7.34 9.09 28.85
CA ASN A 263 8.26 10.15 29.30
C ASN A 263 9.40 9.45 30.05
N LEU A 264 10.49 9.17 29.36
CA LEU A 264 11.67 8.50 29.94
C LEU A 264 12.81 9.51 30.25
N GLY A 265 12.47 10.66 30.79
CA GLY A 265 13.41 11.69 31.21
C GLY A 265 13.33 12.95 30.42
#